data_4c35dd33486409a2036bd7b262e4dd1d
#
_entry.id   4c35dd33486409a2036bd7b262e4dd1d
#
_cell.length_a   1.000
_cell.length_b   1.000
_cell.length_c   1.000
_cell.angle_alpha   90.00
_cell.angle_beta   90.00
_cell.angle_gamma   90.00
#
_symmetry.space_group_name_H-M   'P 1'
#
loop_
_entity.id
_entity.type
_entity.pdbx_description
1 polymer ?
#
loop_
_entity_poly.entity_id
_entity_poly.type
_entity_poly.pdbx_seq_one_letter_code
_entity_poly.pdbx_strand_id
1 'polypeptide(L)'
;MKKILFICLITLLHITALAQDNANARQAKRVFNTAWNHIYGQEGVKFNYKINILGLYKEEGYSCNKGKKSVSEHKNTIIYDNGDLKHIVRTNKKIVELHDPKVNKSDEKLQMFKFEPDSYNYSIAKDPEGLLVTLEAKPGAKVKMKKIIALLSEGKYYPKKLRIKVSIFWCTITFSNFQAGNIDDKLFVYPKDKYANYEIIDKR
;
A
#
# COMPACT_ATOMS: atom_id res chain seq x y z
N MET A 1 -3.18 -18.20 -54.24
CA MET A 1 -3.06 -19.00 -53.02
C MET A 1 -1.94 -18.52 -52.08
N LYS A 2 -0.69 -18.26 -52.52
CA LYS A 2 0.39 -17.76 -51.62
C LYS A 2 0.08 -16.44 -50.88
N LYS A 3 -0.62 -15.48 -51.52
CA LYS A 3 -0.99 -14.19 -50.85
C LYS A 3 -2.03 -14.33 -49.76
N ILE A 4 -2.97 -15.26 -49.90
CA ILE A 4 -4.02 -15.52 -48.87
C ILE A 4 -3.39 -16.20 -47.66
N LEU A 5 -2.45 -17.14 -47.85
CA LEU A 5 -1.73 -17.81 -46.77
C LEU A 5 -0.91 -16.81 -45.96
N PHE A 6 -0.30 -15.81 -46.56
CA PHE A 6 0.49 -14.78 -45.87
C PHE A 6 -0.37 -13.84 -45.03
N ILE A 7 -1.58 -13.47 -45.51
CA ILE A 7 -2.53 -12.66 -44.77
C ILE A 7 -3.08 -13.42 -43.53
N CYS A 8 -3.40 -14.71 -43.69
CA CYS A 8 -3.83 -15.54 -42.55
C CYS A 8 -2.73 -15.71 -41.49
N LEU A 9 -1.46 -15.78 -41.90
CA LEU A 9 -0.34 -15.90 -40.95
C LEU A 9 -0.14 -14.60 -40.13
N ILE A 10 -0.29 -13.43 -40.77
CA ILE A 10 -0.20 -12.13 -40.10
C ILE A 10 -1.35 -11.94 -39.11
N THR A 11 -2.59 -12.32 -39.46
CA THR A 11 -3.74 -12.20 -38.56
C THR A 11 -3.65 -13.13 -37.35
N LEU A 12 -3.11 -14.34 -37.51
CA LEU A 12 -2.86 -15.26 -36.39
C LEU A 12 -1.83 -14.70 -35.39
N LEU A 13 -0.77 -14.04 -35.86
CA LEU A 13 0.23 -13.40 -34.99
C LEU A 13 -0.36 -12.26 -34.16
N HIS A 14 -1.28 -11.47 -34.71
CA HIS A 14 -1.94 -10.39 -33.98
C HIS A 14 -2.91 -10.91 -32.91
N ILE A 15 -3.64 -12.00 -33.18
CA ILE A 15 -4.58 -12.61 -32.22
C ILE A 15 -3.81 -13.19 -31.01
N THR A 16 -2.65 -13.79 -31.22
CA THR A 16 -1.83 -14.34 -30.11
C THR A 16 -1.26 -13.23 -29.24
N ALA A 17 -0.81 -12.12 -29.80
CA ALA A 17 -0.30 -10.97 -29.05
C ALA A 17 -1.39 -10.34 -28.16
N LEU A 18 -2.59 -10.10 -28.69
CA LEU A 18 -3.73 -9.57 -27.94
C LEU A 18 -4.20 -10.53 -26.82
N ALA A 19 -4.17 -11.84 -27.07
CA ALA A 19 -4.53 -12.84 -26.07
C ALA A 19 -3.48 -12.92 -24.93
N GLN A 20 -2.20 -12.76 -25.26
CA GLN A 20 -1.11 -12.77 -24.30
C GLN A 20 -1.13 -11.51 -23.43
N ASP A 21 -1.40 -10.34 -23.99
CA ASP A 21 -1.57 -9.08 -23.24
C ASP A 21 -2.74 -9.18 -22.25
N ASN A 22 -3.87 -9.76 -22.68
CA ASN A 22 -5.01 -9.98 -21.79
C ASN A 22 -4.70 -10.98 -20.67
N ALA A 23 -3.93 -12.03 -20.92
CA ALA A 23 -3.52 -13.00 -19.90
C ALA A 23 -2.56 -12.37 -18.88
N ASN A 24 -1.56 -11.61 -19.36
CA ASN A 24 -0.62 -10.87 -18.53
C ASN A 24 -1.34 -9.84 -17.64
N ALA A 25 -2.27 -9.06 -18.20
CA ALA A 25 -3.04 -8.08 -17.45
C ALA A 25 -3.92 -8.75 -16.35
N ARG A 26 -4.57 -9.87 -16.67
CA ARG A 26 -5.36 -10.63 -15.67
C ARG A 26 -4.46 -11.18 -14.54
N GLN A 27 -3.29 -11.71 -14.87
CA GLN A 27 -2.32 -12.19 -13.90
C GLN A 27 -1.84 -11.03 -13.02
N ALA A 28 -1.47 -9.90 -13.61
CA ALA A 28 -1.03 -8.71 -12.90
C ALA A 28 -2.08 -8.20 -11.91
N LYS A 29 -3.35 -8.09 -12.35
CA LYS A 29 -4.47 -7.67 -11.50
C LYS A 29 -4.67 -8.64 -10.32
N ARG A 30 -4.61 -9.95 -10.55
CA ARG A 30 -4.73 -10.96 -9.49
C ARG A 30 -3.58 -10.84 -8.46
N VAL A 31 -2.33 -10.77 -8.93
CA VAL A 31 -1.16 -10.67 -8.06
C VAL A 31 -1.19 -9.38 -7.25
N PHE A 32 -1.52 -8.25 -7.88
CA PHE A 32 -1.64 -6.97 -7.19
C PHE A 32 -2.76 -6.99 -6.13
N ASN A 33 -3.93 -7.53 -6.46
CA ASN A 33 -5.04 -7.63 -5.51
C ASN A 33 -4.69 -8.53 -4.31
N THR A 34 -3.92 -9.61 -4.52
CA THR A 34 -3.42 -10.43 -3.40
C THR A 34 -2.50 -9.62 -2.50
N ALA A 35 -1.54 -8.88 -3.07
CA ALA A 35 -0.65 -8.00 -2.31
C ALA A 35 -1.42 -6.90 -1.57
N TRP A 36 -2.42 -6.31 -2.20
CA TRP A 36 -3.31 -5.32 -1.59
C TRP A 36 -4.08 -5.88 -0.39
N ASN A 37 -4.62 -7.10 -0.54
CA ASN A 37 -5.33 -7.78 0.52
C ASN A 37 -4.43 -8.15 1.71
N HIS A 38 -3.13 -8.36 1.52
CA HIS A 38 -2.19 -8.51 2.63
C HIS A 38 -2.06 -7.23 3.47
N ILE A 39 -2.19 -6.05 2.86
CA ILE A 39 -2.09 -4.76 3.57
C ILE A 39 -3.41 -4.37 4.25
N TYR A 40 -4.53 -4.61 3.58
CA TYR A 40 -5.85 -4.11 4.00
C TYR A 40 -6.83 -5.21 4.43
N GLY A 41 -6.40 -6.48 4.42
CA GLY A 41 -7.22 -7.62 4.79
C GLY A 41 -7.47 -7.74 6.29
N GLN A 42 -8.48 -8.54 6.66
CA GLN A 42 -8.94 -8.76 8.04
C GLN A 42 -7.90 -9.51 8.91
N GLU A 43 -7.04 -10.30 8.27
CA GLU A 43 -6.00 -11.11 8.93
C GLU A 43 -4.97 -10.28 9.69
N GLY A 44 -4.89 -9.00 9.35
CA GLY A 44 -3.93 -8.07 9.88
C GLY A 44 -2.54 -8.17 9.23
N VAL A 45 -1.77 -7.12 9.43
CA VAL A 45 -0.43 -6.95 8.86
C VAL A 45 0.44 -6.12 9.77
N LYS A 46 1.75 -6.41 9.77
CA LYS A 46 2.76 -5.51 10.35
C LYS A 46 3.98 -5.42 9.44
N PHE A 47 4.57 -4.25 9.39
CA PHE A 47 5.77 -3.98 8.58
C PHE A 47 6.48 -2.71 9.03
N ASN A 48 7.75 -2.61 8.70
CA ASN A 48 8.48 -1.36 8.72
C ASN A 48 8.46 -0.74 7.31
N TYR A 49 8.44 0.58 7.23
CA TYR A 49 8.45 1.29 5.96
C TYR A 49 9.48 2.42 5.94
N LYS A 50 9.95 2.74 4.72
CA LYS A 50 10.72 3.95 4.43
C LYS A 50 10.07 4.63 3.25
N ILE A 51 9.68 5.89 3.44
CA ILE A 51 9.10 6.76 2.40
C ILE A 51 10.18 7.72 1.91
N ASN A 52 10.28 7.86 0.60
CA ASN A 52 11.15 8.85 -0.04
C ASN A 52 10.36 9.56 -1.15
N ILE A 53 10.22 10.87 -1.02
CA ILE A 53 9.60 11.73 -2.04
C ILE A 53 10.70 12.63 -2.61
N LEU A 54 11.10 12.38 -3.86
CA LEU A 54 12.09 13.13 -4.62
C LEU A 54 13.48 13.25 -3.95
N GLY A 55 13.80 12.41 -2.97
CA GLY A 55 15.04 12.56 -2.18
C GLY A 55 14.99 13.67 -1.13
N LEU A 56 13.99 14.55 -1.16
CA LEU A 56 13.84 15.71 -0.29
C LEU A 56 13.11 15.38 1.01
N TYR A 57 12.02 14.61 0.93
CA TYR A 57 11.30 14.16 2.12
C TYR A 57 11.58 12.68 2.35
N LYS A 58 12.10 12.37 3.54
CA LYS A 58 12.36 10.99 3.97
C LYS A 58 11.68 10.74 5.31
N GLU A 59 10.96 9.67 5.40
CA GLU A 59 10.34 9.20 6.63
C GLU A 59 10.49 7.70 6.75
N GLU A 60 10.70 7.22 7.96
CA GLU A 60 10.67 5.79 8.27
C GLU A 60 9.79 5.56 9.49
N GLY A 61 9.21 4.38 9.57
CA GLY A 61 8.31 4.03 10.66
C GLY A 61 7.91 2.57 10.65
N TYR A 62 7.03 2.28 11.57
CA TYR A 62 6.39 0.99 11.75
C TYR A 62 4.88 1.13 11.62
N SER A 63 4.22 0.13 11.06
CA SER A 63 2.76 0.04 10.98
C SER A 63 2.30 -1.38 11.29
N CYS A 64 1.24 -1.49 12.09
CA CYS A 64 0.56 -2.73 12.38
C CYS A 64 -0.95 -2.47 12.37
N ASN A 65 -1.70 -3.23 11.56
CA ASN A 65 -3.14 -3.05 11.40
C ASN A 65 -3.86 -4.39 11.48
N LYS A 66 -5.07 -4.43 12.08
CA LYS A 66 -5.95 -5.60 12.09
C LYS A 66 -7.41 -5.15 12.26
N GLY A 67 -8.19 -5.27 11.21
CA GLY A 67 -9.56 -4.76 11.18
C GLY A 67 -9.58 -3.25 11.44
N LYS A 68 -10.25 -2.81 12.53
CA LYS A 68 -10.32 -1.40 12.93
C LYS A 68 -9.17 -0.96 13.83
N LYS A 69 -8.32 -1.90 14.28
CA LYS A 69 -7.22 -1.62 15.20
C LYS A 69 -5.96 -1.27 14.43
N SER A 70 -5.20 -0.30 14.93
CA SER A 70 -3.89 0.03 14.36
C SER A 70 -2.90 0.49 15.40
N VAL A 71 -1.63 0.23 15.13
CA VAL A 71 -0.49 0.85 15.81
C VAL A 71 0.46 1.37 14.74
N SER A 72 0.87 2.61 14.86
CA SER A 72 1.90 3.18 14.01
C SER A 72 2.91 3.97 14.81
N GLU A 73 4.16 3.90 14.38
CA GLU A 73 5.26 4.64 14.98
C GLU A 73 6.07 5.32 13.90
N HIS A 74 6.28 6.62 14.03
CA HIS A 74 7.16 7.40 13.19
C HIS A 74 7.74 8.58 13.95
N LYS A 75 9.04 8.80 13.84
CA LYS A 75 9.75 9.84 14.58
C LYS A 75 9.43 9.78 16.09
N ASN A 76 8.88 10.87 16.62
CA ASN A 76 8.52 11.02 18.03
C ASN A 76 7.02 10.81 18.30
N THR A 77 6.32 10.11 17.41
CA THR A 77 4.88 9.88 17.53
C THR A 77 4.57 8.39 17.45
N ILE A 78 3.83 7.89 18.44
CA ILE A 78 3.27 6.54 18.44
C ILE A 78 1.76 6.67 18.57
N ILE A 79 1.03 6.00 17.69
CA ILE A 79 -0.44 6.01 17.68
C ILE A 79 -0.91 4.60 18.00
N TYR A 80 -1.73 4.47 19.03
CA TYR A 80 -2.49 3.27 19.38
C TYR A 80 -3.95 3.54 19.12
N ASP A 81 -4.56 2.81 18.21
CA ASP A 81 -5.99 2.90 17.89
C ASP A 81 -6.60 1.50 18.05
N ASN A 82 -7.48 1.33 19.02
CA ASN A 82 -8.17 0.06 19.27
C ASN A 82 -9.57 0.00 18.63
N GLY A 83 -9.94 1.03 17.85
CA GLY A 83 -11.25 1.19 17.21
C GLY A 83 -12.27 1.97 18.03
N ASP A 84 -12.09 2.12 19.34
CA ASP A 84 -12.96 2.85 20.25
C ASP A 84 -12.30 4.12 20.82
N LEU A 85 -10.99 4.08 21.02
CA LEU A 85 -10.17 5.17 21.54
C LEU A 85 -8.81 5.18 20.85
N LYS A 86 -8.39 6.37 20.45
CA LYS A 86 -7.08 6.60 19.85
C LYS A 86 -6.18 7.36 20.84
N HIS A 87 -5.02 6.78 21.17
CA HIS A 87 -3.97 7.41 21.95
C HIS A 87 -2.86 7.86 21.00
N ILE A 88 -2.55 9.14 21.00
CA ILE A 88 -1.42 9.72 20.25
C ILE A 88 -0.34 10.11 21.24
N VAL A 89 0.72 9.32 21.31
CA VAL A 89 1.86 9.54 22.22
C VAL A 89 2.89 10.43 21.50
N ARG A 90 3.18 11.59 22.08
CA ARG A 90 4.24 12.51 21.67
C ARG A 90 5.45 12.33 22.57
N THR A 91 6.37 11.45 22.20
CA THR A 91 7.48 11.05 23.10
C THR A 91 8.43 12.19 23.45
N ASN A 92 8.69 13.12 22.52
CA ASN A 92 9.54 14.30 22.75
C ASN A 92 8.88 15.37 23.64
N LYS A 93 7.55 15.36 23.79
CA LYS A 93 6.79 16.29 24.62
C LYS A 93 6.31 15.66 25.92
N LYS A 94 6.43 14.35 26.05
CA LYS A 94 5.83 13.56 27.14
C LYS A 94 4.32 13.80 27.30
N ILE A 95 3.58 13.81 26.19
CA ILE A 95 2.14 14.02 26.13
C ILE A 95 1.46 12.81 25.51
N VAL A 96 0.29 12.45 26.01
CA VAL A 96 -0.65 11.49 25.42
C VAL A 96 -1.94 12.22 25.09
N GLU A 97 -2.27 12.33 23.82
CA GLU A 97 -3.53 12.91 23.38
C GLU A 97 -4.57 11.80 23.20
N LEU A 98 -5.77 11.97 23.75
CA LEU A 98 -6.91 11.06 23.55
C LEU A 98 -7.80 11.63 22.44
N HIS A 99 -8.12 10.80 21.43
CA HIS A 99 -8.95 11.18 20.31
C HIS A 99 -10.06 10.16 20.07
N ASP A 100 -11.22 10.61 19.59
CA ASP A 100 -12.24 9.73 19.03
C ASP A 100 -11.76 9.23 17.65
N PRO A 101 -11.62 7.91 17.43
CA PRO A 101 -11.22 7.37 16.13
C PRO A 101 -12.24 7.65 15.02
N LYS A 102 -13.49 7.97 15.35
CA LYS A 102 -14.56 8.30 14.39
C LYS A 102 -14.42 9.71 13.82
N VAL A 103 -13.75 10.61 14.56
CA VAL A 103 -13.49 12.00 14.12
C VAL A 103 -12.16 12.07 13.39
N ASN A 104 -12.14 11.64 12.14
CA ASN A 104 -10.87 11.48 11.41
C ASN A 104 -10.68 12.60 10.38
N LYS A 105 -9.97 13.68 10.77
CA LYS A 105 -9.47 14.69 9.82
C LYS A 105 -8.38 14.15 8.88
N SER A 106 -7.85 12.94 9.13
CA SER A 106 -6.84 12.30 8.25
C SER A 106 -7.46 11.70 6.99
N ASP A 107 -8.76 11.43 6.98
CA ASP A 107 -9.44 10.79 5.83
C ASP A 107 -9.38 11.65 4.56
N GLU A 108 -9.39 12.98 4.68
CA GLU A 108 -9.24 13.86 3.52
C GLU A 108 -7.89 13.71 2.81
N LYS A 109 -6.80 13.51 3.57
CA LYS A 109 -5.47 13.26 3.00
C LYS A 109 -5.35 11.84 2.43
N LEU A 110 -5.98 10.85 3.07
CA LEU A 110 -6.01 9.48 2.59
C LEU A 110 -6.89 9.30 1.36
N GLN A 111 -7.99 10.06 1.22
CA GLN A 111 -8.79 10.11 0.00
C GLN A 111 -7.98 10.53 -1.23
N MET A 112 -6.87 11.23 -1.03
CA MET A 112 -5.93 11.56 -2.11
C MET A 112 -5.34 10.29 -2.76
N PHE A 113 -5.24 9.20 -2.03
CA PHE A 113 -4.72 7.90 -2.48
C PHE A 113 -5.83 6.87 -2.70
N LYS A 114 -7.08 7.30 -2.87
CA LYS A 114 -8.18 6.40 -3.21
C LYS A 114 -7.80 5.60 -4.45
N PHE A 115 -7.72 4.29 -4.27
CA PHE A 115 -7.38 3.36 -5.32
C PHE A 115 -8.66 2.91 -6.04
N GLU A 116 -8.69 3.09 -7.36
CA GLU A 116 -9.80 2.69 -8.24
C GLU A 116 -9.30 1.64 -9.22
N PRO A 117 -9.44 0.33 -8.91
CA PRO A 117 -8.81 -0.76 -9.67
C PRO A 117 -9.11 -0.75 -11.16
N ASP A 118 -10.32 -0.37 -11.55
CA ASP A 118 -10.77 -0.40 -12.95
C ASP A 118 -10.29 0.80 -13.78
N SER A 119 -9.69 1.79 -13.13
CA SER A 119 -9.11 2.97 -13.77
C SER A 119 -7.69 2.72 -14.32
N TYR A 120 -7.14 1.51 -14.20
CA TYR A 120 -5.78 1.20 -14.60
C TYR A 120 -5.69 0.06 -15.61
N ASN A 121 -4.67 0.15 -16.46
CA ASN A 121 -4.12 -0.97 -17.21
C ASN A 121 -3.05 -1.64 -16.35
N TYR A 122 -3.03 -2.96 -16.35
CA TYR A 122 -2.14 -3.78 -15.53
C TYR A 122 -1.14 -4.53 -16.40
N SER A 123 0.09 -4.63 -15.94
CA SER A 123 1.08 -5.53 -16.52
C SER A 123 1.97 -6.12 -15.43
N ILE A 124 2.54 -7.31 -15.68
CA ILE A 124 3.46 -7.99 -14.78
C ILE A 124 4.68 -8.48 -15.56
N ALA A 125 5.85 -8.34 -14.95
CA ALA A 125 7.11 -8.85 -15.46
C ALA A 125 7.91 -9.51 -14.33
N LYS A 126 8.85 -10.38 -14.69
CA LYS A 126 9.87 -10.87 -13.74
C LYS A 126 10.90 -9.78 -13.50
N ASP A 127 11.39 -9.73 -12.28
CA ASP A 127 12.47 -8.88 -11.82
C ASP A 127 13.46 -9.74 -11.02
N PRO A 128 14.76 -9.45 -10.99
CA PRO A 128 15.74 -10.23 -10.19
C PRO A 128 15.35 -10.32 -8.71
N GLU A 129 14.63 -9.34 -8.19
CA GLU A 129 14.20 -9.31 -6.79
C GLU A 129 12.77 -9.85 -6.58
N GLY A 130 12.05 -10.29 -7.62
CA GLY A 130 10.70 -10.83 -7.52
C GLY A 130 9.81 -10.55 -8.72
N LEU A 131 8.59 -10.08 -8.49
CA LEU A 131 7.61 -9.73 -9.51
C LEU A 131 7.38 -8.22 -9.55
N LEU A 132 7.50 -7.64 -10.73
CA LEU A 132 7.23 -6.23 -10.97
C LEU A 132 5.83 -6.08 -11.57
N VAL A 133 4.89 -5.58 -10.78
CA VAL A 133 3.54 -5.26 -11.24
C VAL A 133 3.43 -3.77 -11.50
N THR A 134 3.03 -3.41 -12.71
CA THR A 134 2.84 -2.01 -13.11
C THR A 134 1.37 -1.74 -13.39
N LEU A 135 0.86 -0.66 -12.81
CA LEU A 135 -0.46 -0.10 -13.07
C LEU A 135 -0.27 1.27 -13.71
N GLU A 136 -0.88 1.49 -14.87
CA GLU A 136 -0.91 2.79 -15.55
C GLU A 136 -2.35 3.27 -15.69
N ALA A 137 -2.59 4.52 -15.30
CA ALA A 137 -3.92 5.11 -15.44
C ALA A 137 -4.36 5.07 -16.91
N LYS A 138 -5.58 4.62 -17.16
CA LYS A 138 -6.18 4.60 -18.50
C LYS A 138 -6.29 6.02 -19.06
N PRO A 139 -6.22 6.21 -20.36
CA PRO A 139 -6.49 7.50 -20.99
C PRO A 139 -7.83 8.06 -20.51
N GLY A 140 -7.85 9.33 -20.08
CA GLY A 140 -9.05 9.99 -19.57
C GLY A 140 -9.43 9.67 -18.13
N ALA A 141 -8.79 8.72 -17.44
CA ALA A 141 -9.08 8.41 -16.05
C ALA A 141 -8.78 9.60 -15.11
N LYS A 142 -9.77 9.95 -14.28
CA LYS A 142 -9.68 11.06 -13.31
C LYS A 142 -9.06 10.62 -11.98
N VAL A 143 -7.95 9.89 -12.03
CA VAL A 143 -7.21 9.42 -10.85
C VAL A 143 -5.98 10.28 -10.59
N LYS A 144 -5.62 10.45 -9.31
CA LYS A 144 -4.44 11.22 -8.90
C LYS A 144 -3.14 10.42 -9.07
N MET A 145 -3.17 9.12 -8.79
CA MET A 145 -2.03 8.23 -9.01
C MET A 145 -1.97 7.83 -10.48
N LYS A 146 -1.02 8.39 -11.22
CA LYS A 146 -0.90 8.17 -12.68
C LYS A 146 -0.21 6.86 -13.04
N LYS A 147 0.71 6.40 -12.18
CA LYS A 147 1.40 5.13 -12.33
C LYS A 147 1.76 4.57 -10.95
N ILE A 148 1.61 3.26 -10.81
CA ILE A 148 2.01 2.51 -9.62
C ILE A 148 2.91 1.37 -10.11
N ILE A 149 4.08 1.22 -9.50
CA ILE A 149 5.00 0.12 -9.75
C ILE A 149 5.24 -0.57 -8.42
N ALA A 150 4.79 -1.82 -8.31
CA ALA A 150 4.93 -2.64 -7.12
C ALA A 150 5.94 -3.77 -7.37
N LEU A 151 7.03 -3.79 -6.63
CA LEU A 151 7.93 -4.92 -6.53
C LEU A 151 7.45 -5.83 -5.40
N LEU A 152 7.13 -7.06 -5.73
CA LEU A 152 6.53 -8.05 -4.84
C LEU A 152 7.44 -9.28 -4.72
N SER A 153 7.43 -9.94 -3.56
CA SER A 153 8.10 -11.24 -3.42
C SER A 153 7.42 -12.30 -4.28
N GLU A 154 8.16 -13.24 -4.80
CA GLU A 154 7.58 -14.44 -5.41
C GLU A 154 6.81 -15.28 -4.38
N GLY A 155 5.83 -16.02 -4.83
CA GLY A 155 5.01 -16.93 -4.04
C GLY A 155 4.00 -16.24 -3.13
N LYS A 156 4.45 -15.49 -2.13
CA LYS A 156 3.55 -14.81 -1.17
C LYS A 156 3.05 -13.44 -1.64
N TYR A 157 3.66 -12.85 -2.64
CA TYR A 157 3.35 -11.51 -3.17
C TYR A 157 3.42 -10.40 -2.10
N TYR A 158 4.31 -10.54 -1.12
CA TYR A 158 4.53 -9.50 -0.12
C TYR A 158 5.20 -8.28 -0.75
N PRO A 159 4.74 -7.06 -0.45
CA PRO A 159 5.33 -5.86 -1.00
C PRO A 159 6.77 -5.66 -0.46
N LYS A 160 7.71 -5.43 -1.37
CA LYS A 160 9.09 -5.03 -1.08
C LYS A 160 9.27 -3.53 -1.33
N LYS A 161 8.73 -3.05 -2.43
CA LYS A 161 8.85 -1.65 -2.84
C LYS A 161 7.61 -1.22 -3.63
N LEU A 162 7.14 -0.02 -3.36
CA LEU A 162 6.06 0.63 -4.11
C LEU A 162 6.55 1.99 -4.60
N ARG A 163 6.39 2.24 -5.89
CA ARG A 163 6.64 3.55 -6.48
C ARG A 163 5.34 4.09 -7.04
N ILE A 164 4.96 5.28 -6.61
CA ILE A 164 3.69 5.91 -7.00
C ILE A 164 3.99 7.25 -7.67
N LYS A 165 3.50 7.43 -8.88
CA LYS A 165 3.57 8.70 -9.60
C LYS A 165 2.28 9.49 -9.38
N VAL A 166 2.39 10.63 -8.70
CA VAL A 166 1.29 11.58 -8.49
C VAL A 166 1.63 12.85 -9.25
N SER A 167 0.87 13.18 -10.28
CA SER A 167 1.23 14.25 -11.22
C SER A 167 2.62 14.00 -11.84
N ILE A 168 3.57 14.89 -11.60
CA ILE A 168 4.97 14.77 -12.06
C ILE A 168 5.90 14.13 -11.02
N PHE A 169 5.45 13.96 -9.78
CA PHE A 169 6.28 13.53 -8.66
C PHE A 169 6.22 12.03 -8.43
N TRP A 170 7.36 11.47 -7.97
CA TRP A 170 7.45 10.09 -7.54
C TRP A 170 7.57 10.01 -6.02
N CYS A 171 6.74 9.15 -5.41
CA CYS A 171 6.88 8.69 -4.04
C CYS A 171 7.36 7.24 -4.07
N THR A 172 8.39 6.91 -3.33
CA THR A 172 8.88 5.54 -3.16
C THR A 172 8.67 5.11 -1.71
N ILE A 173 8.04 3.95 -1.52
CA ILE A 173 7.87 3.30 -0.23
C ILE A 173 8.61 1.96 -0.31
N THR A 174 9.50 1.72 0.62
CA THR A 174 10.19 0.43 0.78
C THR A 174 9.68 -0.24 2.04
N PHE A 175 9.37 -1.52 1.95
CA PHE A 175 8.86 -2.33 3.06
C PHE A 175 9.94 -3.28 3.55
N SER A 176 9.97 -3.51 4.87
CA SER A 176 10.82 -4.53 5.50
C SER A 176 10.07 -5.16 6.68
N ASN A 177 10.53 -6.34 7.10
CA ASN A 177 9.90 -7.11 8.19
C ASN A 177 8.39 -7.32 8.00
N PHE A 178 7.98 -7.51 6.73
CA PHE A 178 6.58 -7.67 6.36
C PHE A 178 6.04 -9.02 6.84
N GLN A 179 4.95 -8.98 7.62
CA GLN A 179 4.20 -10.14 8.06
C GLN A 179 2.71 -9.88 7.83
N ALA A 180 2.04 -10.77 7.10
CA ALA A 180 0.59 -10.80 6.99
C ALA A 180 0.02 -11.99 7.76
N GLY A 181 -1.07 -11.76 8.49
CA GLY A 181 -1.71 -12.74 9.37
C GLY A 181 -0.98 -12.99 10.69
N ASN A 182 -1.65 -13.70 11.58
CA ASN A 182 -1.15 -14.06 12.93
C ASN A 182 -0.66 -12.84 13.74
N ILE A 183 -1.41 -11.74 13.67
CA ILE A 183 -1.11 -10.53 14.42
C ILE A 183 -1.72 -10.62 15.80
N ASP A 184 -0.87 -10.54 16.86
CA ASP A 184 -1.29 -10.57 18.26
C ASP A 184 -2.08 -9.31 18.62
N ASP A 185 -3.27 -9.49 19.19
CA ASP A 185 -4.13 -8.40 19.64
C ASP A 185 -3.52 -7.55 20.75
N LYS A 186 -2.57 -8.09 21.52
CA LYS A 186 -1.84 -7.35 22.55
C LYS A 186 -1.05 -6.16 22.00
N LEU A 187 -0.67 -6.20 20.71
CA LEU A 187 0.04 -5.10 20.07
C LEU A 187 -0.79 -3.82 20.01
N PHE A 188 -2.13 -3.93 20.02
CA PHE A 188 -3.04 -2.78 19.90
C PHE A 188 -3.45 -2.19 21.26
N VAL A 189 -2.98 -2.78 22.35
CA VAL A 189 -3.27 -2.28 23.70
C VAL A 189 -2.32 -1.14 24.04
N TYR A 190 -2.89 0.02 24.41
CA TYR A 190 -2.10 1.16 24.88
C TYR A 190 -1.40 0.79 26.22
N PRO A 191 -0.06 0.82 26.30
CA PRO A 191 0.69 0.41 27.50
C PRO A 191 0.74 1.55 28.52
N LYS A 192 -0.27 1.66 29.37
CA LYS A 192 -0.42 2.74 30.38
C LYS A 192 0.82 2.92 31.25
N ASP A 193 1.39 1.82 31.72
CA ASP A 193 2.52 1.86 32.65
C ASP A 193 3.78 2.47 32.01
N LYS A 194 3.98 2.23 30.72
CA LYS A 194 5.09 2.80 29.95
C LYS A 194 5.05 4.33 29.88
N TYR A 195 3.87 4.91 29.94
CA TYR A 195 3.62 6.34 29.78
C TYR A 195 2.97 6.98 31.02
N ALA A 196 3.13 6.35 32.21
CA ALA A 196 2.51 6.81 33.46
C ALA A 196 2.93 8.24 33.87
N ASN A 197 4.10 8.69 33.41
CA ASN A 197 4.64 10.03 33.70
C ASN A 197 4.38 11.05 32.57
N TYR A 198 3.49 10.71 31.60
CA TYR A 198 3.12 11.62 30.52
C TYR A 198 1.85 12.38 30.89
N GLU A 199 1.78 13.64 30.47
CA GLU A 199 0.55 14.44 30.56
C GLU A 199 -0.51 13.88 29.63
N ILE A 200 -1.75 13.73 30.13
CA ILE A 200 -2.88 13.27 29.32
C ILE A 200 -3.73 14.48 28.93
N ILE A 201 -3.92 14.67 27.62
CA ILE A 201 -4.75 15.72 27.06
C ILE A 201 -5.95 15.08 26.34
N ASP A 202 -7.16 15.30 26.82
CA ASP A 202 -8.38 14.82 26.21
C ASP A 202 -8.78 15.76 25.06
N LYS A 203 -8.86 15.24 23.83
CA LYS A 203 -9.24 15.95 22.59
C LYS A 203 -10.43 15.30 21.87
N ARG A 204 -11.21 14.53 22.62
CA ARG A 204 -12.41 13.88 22.09
C ARG A 204 -13.55 14.85 21.87
#